data_7b5fb02307710869a66cf19c5218c979
#
_entry.id   7b5fb02307710869a66cf19c5218c979
#
_cell.length_a   1.000
_cell.length_b   1.000
_cell.length_c   1.000
_cell.angle_alpha   90.00
_cell.angle_beta   90.00
_cell.angle_gamma   90.00
#
_symmetry.space_group_name_H-M   'P 1'
#
loop_
_entity.id
_entity.type
_entity.pdbx_description
1 polymer ?
#
loop_
_entity_poly.entity_id
_entity_poly.type
_entity_poly.pdbx_seq_one_letter_code
_entity_poly.pdbx_strand_id
1 'polypeptide(L)'
;NALDGFAHAAEVLVGQSLGAHQRTPLRQAIRLTGINSTLMALLLCLVFWLSGETLFRLLTDNPQLLPVLQQYQWFLIFLPLIGMPSYWLDGIFIGAGQSQSMRNAMLLAVLLVFYPLWLGLSAILPPTHTNVALWWAFYGFTLARAGFMGNKFLTLYKKPETFM
;
A
#
# COMPACT_ATOMS: atom_id res chain seq x y z
N ASN A 1 -4.30 9.57 -5.71
CA ASN A 1 -3.25 8.83 -6.42
C ASN A 1 -1.82 9.41 -6.25
N ALA A 2 -1.56 10.16 -5.15
CA ALA A 2 -0.21 10.70 -4.90
C ALA A 2 0.84 9.59 -4.72
N LEU A 3 0.50 8.47 -4.05
CA LEU A 3 1.40 7.33 -3.87
C LEU A 3 1.68 6.58 -5.18
N ASP A 4 0.74 6.58 -6.14
CA ASP A 4 0.93 5.96 -7.45
C ASP A 4 2.02 6.68 -8.26
N GLY A 5 2.15 8.00 -8.11
CA GLY A 5 3.23 8.76 -8.75
C GLY A 5 4.62 8.27 -8.34
N PHE A 6 4.81 7.91 -7.07
CA PHE A 6 6.08 7.34 -6.60
C PHE A 6 6.25 5.88 -7.01
N ALA A 7 5.17 5.11 -7.13
CA ALA A 7 5.22 3.77 -7.70
C ALA A 7 5.67 3.81 -9.17
N HIS A 8 5.14 4.72 -9.98
CA HIS A 8 5.59 4.94 -11.36
C HIS A 8 7.04 5.42 -11.45
N ALA A 9 7.47 6.31 -10.56
CA ALA A 9 8.88 6.70 -10.49
C ALA A 9 9.80 5.50 -10.18
N ALA A 10 9.39 4.64 -9.23
CA ALA A 10 10.11 3.42 -8.91
C ALA A 10 10.15 2.46 -10.10
N GLU A 11 9.03 2.26 -10.81
CA GLU A 11 8.92 1.44 -12.01
C GLU A 11 9.94 1.86 -13.08
N VAL A 12 9.94 3.14 -13.44
CA VAL A 12 10.82 3.67 -14.50
C VAL A 12 12.30 3.55 -14.10
N LEU A 13 12.66 4.01 -12.89
CA LEU A 13 14.05 4.02 -12.44
C LEU A 13 14.61 2.60 -12.23
N VAL A 14 13.82 1.69 -11.70
CA VAL A 14 14.19 0.29 -11.53
C VAL A 14 14.33 -0.39 -12.88
N GLY A 15 13.36 -0.21 -13.80
CA GLY A 15 13.40 -0.78 -15.14
C GLY A 15 14.62 -0.31 -15.93
N GLN A 16 14.93 0.98 -15.92
CA GLN A 16 16.11 1.55 -16.57
C GLN A 16 17.41 0.99 -15.99
N SER A 17 17.50 0.92 -14.66
CA SER A 17 18.72 0.43 -13.98
C SER A 17 18.98 -1.05 -14.23
N LEU A 18 17.92 -1.88 -14.27
CA LEU A 18 18.01 -3.30 -14.60
C LEU A 18 18.37 -3.51 -16.07
N GLY A 19 17.71 -2.79 -16.99
CA GLY A 19 18.01 -2.87 -18.43
C GLY A 19 19.42 -2.40 -18.78
N ALA A 20 19.99 -1.48 -18.00
CA ALA A 20 21.37 -1.02 -18.14
C ALA A 20 22.39 -1.90 -17.38
N HIS A 21 21.96 -2.95 -16.69
CA HIS A 21 22.79 -3.83 -15.85
C HIS A 21 23.59 -3.08 -14.76
N GLN A 22 23.01 -2.01 -14.19
CA GLN A 22 23.67 -1.12 -13.23
C GLN A 22 23.17 -1.33 -11.81
N ARG A 23 23.99 -1.96 -10.94
CA ARG A 23 23.61 -2.27 -9.55
C ARG A 23 23.51 -1.03 -8.65
N THR A 24 24.46 -0.08 -8.79
CA THR A 24 24.49 1.11 -7.94
C THR A 24 23.30 2.04 -8.19
N PRO A 25 22.96 2.43 -9.43
CA PRO A 25 21.73 3.17 -9.74
C PRO A 25 20.47 2.46 -9.28
N LEU A 26 20.39 1.13 -9.43
CA LEU A 26 19.24 0.34 -8.97
C LEU A 26 19.00 0.49 -7.47
N ARG A 27 20.05 0.32 -6.65
CA ARG A 27 19.95 0.47 -5.19
C ARG A 27 19.60 1.90 -4.77
N GLN A 28 20.15 2.89 -5.47
CA GLN A 28 19.82 4.29 -5.25
C GLN A 28 18.35 4.58 -5.60
N ALA A 29 17.87 4.09 -6.75
CA ALA A 29 16.48 4.23 -7.18
C ALA A 29 15.51 3.64 -6.14
N ILE A 30 15.74 2.40 -5.70
CA ILE A 30 14.94 1.71 -4.69
C ILE A 30 14.93 2.52 -3.38
N ARG A 31 16.11 2.96 -2.90
CA ARG A 31 16.21 3.70 -1.65
C ARG A 31 15.52 5.07 -1.72
N LEU A 32 15.78 5.84 -2.77
CA LEU A 32 15.24 7.20 -2.91
C LEU A 32 13.73 7.19 -3.10
N THR A 33 13.22 6.29 -3.95
CA THR A 33 11.76 6.16 -4.14
C THR A 33 11.08 5.69 -2.86
N GLY A 34 11.68 4.77 -2.09
CA GLY A 34 11.15 4.33 -0.79
C GLY A 34 11.10 5.45 0.24
N ILE A 35 12.19 6.25 0.36
CA ILE A 35 12.22 7.41 1.28
C ILE A 35 11.15 8.42 0.88
N ASN A 36 11.09 8.81 -0.39
CA ASN A 36 10.11 9.80 -0.86
C ASN A 36 8.67 9.31 -0.73
N SER A 37 8.39 8.03 -1.02
CA SER A 37 7.07 7.42 -0.81
C SER A 37 6.68 7.45 0.67
N THR A 38 7.63 7.17 1.58
CA THR A 38 7.38 7.23 3.03
C THR A 38 7.09 8.66 3.48
N LEU A 39 7.88 9.63 3.03
CA LEU A 39 7.67 11.05 3.36
C LEU A 39 6.31 11.53 2.85
N MET A 40 5.92 11.15 1.63
CA MET A 40 4.61 11.47 1.09
C MET A 40 3.48 10.81 1.87
N ALA A 41 3.62 9.54 2.26
CA ALA A 41 2.63 8.85 3.07
C ALA A 41 2.45 9.54 4.44
N LEU A 42 3.53 9.95 5.09
CA LEU A 42 3.51 10.72 6.34
C LEU A 42 2.84 12.09 6.15
N LEU A 43 3.17 12.79 5.06
CA LEU A 43 2.54 14.06 4.72
C LEU A 43 1.03 13.91 4.52
N LEU A 44 0.59 12.87 3.80
CA LEU A 44 -0.83 12.59 3.60
C LEU A 44 -1.54 12.23 4.91
N CYS A 45 -0.90 11.44 5.79
CA CYS A 45 -1.42 11.18 7.13
C CYS A 45 -1.62 12.47 7.92
N LEU A 46 -0.63 13.38 7.88
CA LEU A 46 -0.71 14.68 8.55
C LEU A 46 -1.83 15.55 7.97
N VAL A 47 -1.95 15.61 6.64
CA VAL A 47 -3.02 16.35 5.97
C VAL A 47 -4.38 15.79 6.36
N PHE A 48 -4.59 14.47 6.31
CA PHE A 48 -5.87 13.86 6.71
C PHE A 48 -6.17 14.06 8.19
N TRP A 49 -5.16 14.05 9.04
CA TRP A 49 -5.33 14.32 10.46
C TRP A 49 -5.76 15.77 10.74
N LEU A 50 -5.12 16.73 10.07
CA LEU A 50 -5.40 18.17 10.28
C LEU A 50 -6.70 18.62 9.59
N SER A 51 -7.02 18.06 8.43
CA SER A 51 -8.13 18.53 7.58
C SER A 51 -9.31 17.52 7.47
N GLY A 52 -9.28 16.42 8.22
CA GLY A 52 -10.25 15.33 8.09
C GLY A 52 -11.71 15.79 8.15
N GLU A 53 -12.08 16.62 9.13
CA GLU A 53 -13.44 17.14 9.25
C GLU A 53 -13.81 18.05 8.06
N THR A 54 -12.91 18.91 7.65
CA THR A 54 -13.11 19.81 6.49
C THR A 54 -13.26 19.00 5.20
N LEU A 55 -12.43 17.96 5.01
CA LEU A 55 -12.53 17.07 3.86
C LEU A 55 -13.87 16.31 3.84
N PHE A 56 -14.35 15.83 4.99
CA PHE A 56 -15.65 15.16 5.07
C PHE A 56 -16.79 16.11 4.70
N ARG A 57 -16.75 17.36 5.15
CA ARG A 57 -17.75 18.39 4.82
C ARG A 57 -17.72 18.77 3.33
N LEU A 58 -16.54 18.71 2.68
CA LEU A 58 -16.42 18.95 1.24
C LEU A 58 -16.92 17.76 0.40
N LEU A 59 -16.83 16.54 0.93
CA LEU A 59 -17.22 15.32 0.21
C LEU A 59 -18.71 15.01 0.35
N THR A 60 -19.38 15.50 1.41
CA THR A 60 -20.79 15.21 1.64
C THR A 60 -21.51 16.35 2.34
N ASP A 61 -22.65 16.74 1.75
CA ASP A 61 -23.59 17.70 2.34
C ASP A 61 -24.59 17.02 3.27
N ASN A 62 -24.53 15.68 3.42
CA ASN A 62 -25.46 14.94 4.25
C ASN A 62 -24.99 14.90 5.72
N PRO A 63 -25.67 15.63 6.64
CA PRO A 63 -25.27 15.69 8.04
C PRO A 63 -25.37 14.34 8.77
N GLN A 64 -26.12 13.37 8.25
CA GLN A 64 -26.26 12.03 8.85
C GLN A 64 -25.02 11.16 8.59
N LEU A 65 -24.24 11.45 7.56
CA LEU A 65 -23.01 10.70 7.23
C LEU A 65 -21.79 11.19 8.02
N LEU A 66 -21.78 12.43 8.49
CA LEU A 66 -20.64 12.99 9.22
C LEU A 66 -20.23 12.17 10.46
N PRO A 67 -21.16 11.75 11.35
CA PRO A 67 -20.81 10.92 12.50
C PRO A 67 -20.20 9.57 12.11
N VAL A 68 -20.70 8.97 11.01
CA VAL A 68 -20.20 7.69 10.49
C VAL A 68 -18.78 7.88 9.94
N LEU A 69 -18.52 8.94 9.18
CA LEU A 69 -17.18 9.24 8.65
C LEU A 69 -16.18 9.51 9.77
N GLN A 70 -16.59 10.23 10.82
CA GLN A 70 -15.75 10.49 12.00
C GLN A 70 -15.37 9.21 12.74
N GLN A 71 -16.28 8.23 12.82
CA GLN A 71 -16.01 6.94 13.43
C GLN A 71 -14.87 6.18 12.71
N TYR A 72 -14.76 6.33 11.36
CA TYR A 72 -13.75 5.64 10.54
C TYR A 72 -12.56 6.52 10.18
N GLN A 73 -12.50 7.75 10.68
CA GLN A 73 -11.46 8.73 10.36
C GLN A 73 -10.04 8.18 10.58
N TRP A 74 -9.82 7.45 11.67
CA TRP A 74 -8.51 6.88 11.98
C TRP A 74 -8.02 5.89 10.91
N PHE A 75 -8.92 5.10 10.35
CA PHE A 75 -8.56 4.20 9.25
C PHE A 75 -8.14 5.00 8.00
N LEU A 76 -8.80 6.11 7.69
CA LEU A 76 -8.43 6.96 6.56
C LEU A 76 -7.10 7.68 6.80
N ILE A 77 -6.83 8.15 8.02
CA ILE A 77 -5.58 8.83 8.37
C ILE A 77 -4.38 7.91 8.16
N PHE A 78 -4.44 6.66 8.64
CA PHE A 78 -3.31 5.74 8.57
C PHE A 78 -3.23 4.95 7.25
N LEU A 79 -4.26 5.01 6.41
CA LEU A 79 -4.29 4.29 5.14
C LEU A 79 -3.08 4.57 4.23
N PRO A 80 -2.62 5.83 4.04
CA PRO A 80 -1.45 6.10 3.22
C PRO A 80 -0.19 5.41 3.73
N LEU A 81 0.02 5.38 5.05
CA LEU A 81 1.19 4.77 5.66
C LEU A 81 1.17 3.24 5.55
N ILE A 82 0.01 2.63 5.79
CA ILE A 82 -0.17 1.17 5.70
C ILE A 82 -0.12 0.69 4.24
N GLY A 83 -0.66 1.50 3.31
CA GLY A 83 -0.67 1.20 1.88
C GLY A 83 0.69 1.38 1.20
N MET A 84 1.50 2.34 1.69
CA MET A 84 2.75 2.75 1.04
C MET A 84 3.67 1.58 0.67
N PRO A 85 3.98 0.60 1.56
CA PRO A 85 4.89 -0.50 1.21
C PRO A 85 4.41 -1.32 0.02
N SER A 86 3.09 -1.59 -0.07
CA SER A 86 2.51 -2.32 -1.20
C SER A 86 2.62 -1.56 -2.51
N TYR A 87 2.23 -0.27 -2.53
CA TYR A 87 2.29 0.56 -3.73
C TYR A 87 3.72 0.76 -4.22
N TRP A 88 4.65 1.01 -3.31
CA TRP A 88 6.07 1.15 -3.65
C TRP A 88 6.66 -0.16 -4.22
N LEU A 89 6.36 -1.31 -3.60
CA LEU A 89 6.78 -2.61 -4.11
C LEU A 89 6.17 -2.93 -5.48
N ASP A 90 4.91 -2.56 -5.73
CA ASP A 90 4.29 -2.73 -7.03
C ASP A 90 5.10 -2.04 -8.14
N GLY A 91 5.49 -0.78 -7.94
CA GLY A 91 6.33 -0.07 -8.90
C GLY A 91 7.67 -0.79 -9.15
N ILE A 92 8.34 -1.25 -8.09
CA ILE A 92 9.60 -2.01 -8.22
C ILE A 92 9.38 -3.31 -9.01
N PHE A 93 8.32 -4.06 -8.71
CA PHE A 93 8.05 -5.34 -9.36
C PHE A 93 7.62 -5.19 -10.82
N ILE A 94 6.87 -4.13 -11.15
CA ILE A 94 6.54 -3.82 -12.55
C ILE A 94 7.82 -3.43 -13.30
N GLY A 95 8.64 -2.54 -12.74
CA GLY A 95 9.92 -2.16 -13.33
C GLY A 95 10.91 -3.31 -13.51
N ALA A 96 10.85 -4.30 -12.62
CA ALA A 96 11.64 -5.54 -12.72
C ALA A 96 11.02 -6.63 -13.62
N GLY A 97 9.91 -6.37 -14.30
CA GLY A 97 9.22 -7.36 -15.14
C GLY A 97 8.58 -8.50 -14.36
N GLN A 98 8.35 -8.33 -13.04
CA GLN A 98 7.88 -9.39 -12.13
C GLN A 98 6.37 -9.30 -11.83
N SER A 99 5.56 -8.87 -12.80
CA SER A 99 4.10 -8.70 -12.66
C SER A 99 3.37 -9.97 -12.22
N GLN A 100 3.87 -11.16 -12.60
CA GLN A 100 3.29 -12.43 -12.14
C GLN A 100 3.43 -12.61 -10.62
N SER A 101 4.56 -12.20 -10.05
CA SER A 101 4.79 -12.29 -8.60
C SER A 101 3.88 -11.33 -7.84
N MET A 102 3.67 -10.13 -8.36
CA MET A 102 2.75 -9.14 -7.84
C MET A 102 1.30 -9.69 -7.86
N ARG A 103 0.86 -10.24 -8.99
CA ARG A 103 -0.46 -10.88 -9.11
C ARG A 103 -0.64 -12.01 -8.11
N ASN A 104 0.34 -12.90 -7.98
CA ASN A 104 0.27 -14.04 -7.07
C ASN A 104 0.22 -13.57 -5.59
N ALA A 105 1.04 -12.58 -5.22
CA ALA A 105 1.01 -11.99 -3.89
C ALA A 105 -0.37 -11.36 -3.57
N MET A 106 -0.99 -10.69 -4.56
CA MET A 106 -2.32 -10.12 -4.42
C MET A 106 -3.39 -11.20 -4.20
N LEU A 107 -3.38 -12.26 -5.02
CA LEU A 107 -4.31 -13.39 -4.88
C LEU A 107 -4.17 -14.08 -3.53
N LEU A 108 -2.93 -14.36 -3.10
CA LEU A 108 -2.67 -14.96 -1.80
C LEU A 108 -3.13 -14.05 -0.65
N ALA A 109 -2.88 -12.75 -0.74
CA ALA A 109 -3.30 -11.79 0.28
C ALA A 109 -4.84 -11.71 0.38
N VAL A 110 -5.55 -11.75 -0.76
CA VAL A 110 -7.02 -11.77 -0.77
C VAL A 110 -7.56 -13.05 -0.17
N LEU A 111 -7.08 -14.22 -0.64
CA LEU A 111 -7.64 -15.51 -0.26
C LEU A 111 -7.26 -15.94 1.16
N LEU A 112 -6.03 -15.70 1.58
CA LEU A 112 -5.50 -16.19 2.86
C LEU A 112 -5.57 -15.16 3.99
N VAL A 113 -5.75 -13.88 3.68
CA VAL A 113 -5.75 -12.83 4.71
C VAL A 113 -7.04 -12.03 4.70
N PHE A 114 -7.42 -11.43 3.57
CA PHE A 114 -8.61 -10.58 3.52
C PHE A 114 -9.89 -11.35 3.90
N TYR A 115 -10.20 -12.42 3.16
CA TYR A 115 -11.42 -13.19 3.39
C TYR A 115 -11.47 -13.84 4.78
N PRO A 116 -10.42 -14.54 5.26
CA PRO A 116 -10.44 -15.13 6.59
C PRO A 116 -10.57 -14.10 7.71
N LEU A 117 -9.86 -12.95 7.61
CA LEU A 117 -9.97 -11.88 8.58
C LEU A 117 -11.36 -11.24 8.56
N TRP A 118 -11.89 -10.93 7.38
CA TRP A 118 -13.21 -10.33 7.26
C TRP A 118 -14.31 -11.25 7.80
N LEU A 119 -14.31 -12.52 7.40
CA LEU A 119 -15.31 -13.51 7.87
C LEU A 119 -15.16 -13.77 9.38
N GLY A 120 -13.92 -13.96 9.86
CA GLY A 120 -13.64 -14.21 11.28
C GLY A 120 -14.04 -13.03 12.17
N LEU A 121 -13.67 -11.81 11.79
CA LEU A 121 -14.02 -10.61 12.55
C LEU A 121 -15.53 -10.31 12.47
N SER A 122 -16.17 -10.54 11.30
CA SER A 122 -17.61 -10.35 11.15
C SER A 122 -18.43 -11.36 11.94
N ALA A 123 -17.88 -12.55 12.22
CA ALA A 123 -18.53 -13.55 13.06
C ALA A 123 -18.43 -13.23 14.57
N ILE A 124 -17.37 -12.53 14.99
CA ILE A 124 -17.09 -12.21 16.39
C ILE A 124 -17.68 -10.86 16.79
N LEU A 125 -17.62 -9.86 15.87
CA LEU A 125 -18.07 -8.50 16.12
C LEU A 125 -19.60 -8.37 15.97
N PRO A 126 -20.24 -7.48 16.74
CA PRO A 126 -21.66 -7.18 16.55
C PRO A 126 -21.96 -6.67 15.13
N PRO A 127 -23.16 -6.89 14.59
CA PRO A 127 -23.53 -6.46 13.24
C PRO A 127 -23.32 -4.96 12.98
N THR A 128 -23.37 -4.15 14.02
CA THR A 128 -23.11 -2.69 13.96
C THR A 128 -21.65 -2.35 13.65
N HIS A 129 -20.71 -3.30 13.82
CA HIS A 129 -19.26 -3.12 13.62
C HIS A 129 -18.72 -3.86 12.38
N THR A 130 -19.58 -4.32 11.48
CA THR A 130 -19.18 -5.04 10.26
C THR A 130 -18.20 -4.22 9.40
N ASN A 131 -18.38 -2.90 9.33
CA ASN A 131 -17.45 -2.02 8.62
C ASN A 131 -16.06 -1.95 9.28
N VAL A 132 -15.98 -2.06 10.62
CA VAL A 132 -14.68 -2.14 11.33
C VAL A 132 -13.94 -3.42 10.93
N ALA A 133 -14.65 -4.55 10.84
CA ALA A 133 -14.08 -5.81 10.36
C ALA A 133 -13.52 -5.68 8.94
N LEU A 134 -14.23 -4.99 8.06
CA LEU A 134 -13.80 -4.73 6.68
C LEU A 134 -12.51 -3.88 6.64
N TRP A 135 -12.40 -2.83 7.45
CA TRP A 135 -11.21 -2.00 7.53
C TRP A 135 -9.99 -2.77 8.01
N TRP A 136 -10.14 -3.57 9.07
CA TRP A 136 -9.04 -4.42 9.57
C TRP A 136 -8.62 -5.48 8.55
N ALA A 137 -9.59 -6.11 7.87
CA ALA A 137 -9.31 -7.06 6.80
C ALA A 137 -8.56 -6.40 5.63
N PHE A 138 -8.93 -5.16 5.26
CA PHE A 138 -8.25 -4.39 4.22
C PHE A 138 -6.82 -4.00 4.63
N TYR A 139 -6.59 -3.60 5.88
CA TYR A 139 -5.26 -3.35 6.40
C TYR A 139 -4.39 -4.61 6.39
N GLY A 140 -4.96 -5.72 6.90
CA GLY A 140 -4.29 -7.02 6.87
C GLY A 140 -3.92 -7.45 5.46
N PHE A 141 -4.84 -7.32 4.50
CA PHE A 141 -4.60 -7.58 3.08
C PHE A 141 -3.42 -6.76 2.54
N THR A 142 -3.42 -5.46 2.78
CA THR A 142 -2.41 -4.55 2.25
C THR A 142 -1.02 -4.88 2.79
N LEU A 143 -0.91 -5.14 4.09
CA LEU A 143 0.35 -5.54 4.73
C LEU A 143 0.81 -6.94 4.29
N ALA A 144 -0.10 -7.90 4.19
CA ALA A 144 0.21 -9.25 3.73
C ALA A 144 0.72 -9.26 2.28
N ARG A 145 0.12 -8.46 1.40
CA ARG A 145 0.58 -8.27 0.02
C ARG A 145 2.04 -7.81 -0.03
N ALA A 146 2.39 -6.78 0.76
CA ALA A 146 3.78 -6.33 0.88
C ALA A 146 4.69 -7.44 1.44
N GLY A 147 4.23 -8.20 2.45
CA GLY A 147 4.96 -9.31 3.05
C GLY A 147 5.24 -10.45 2.07
N PHE A 148 4.25 -10.87 1.27
CA PHE A 148 4.42 -11.94 0.27
C PHE A 148 5.40 -11.55 -0.85
N MET A 149 5.49 -10.27 -1.18
CA MET A 149 6.50 -9.77 -2.12
C MET A 149 7.89 -9.62 -1.48
N GLY A 150 7.97 -9.49 -0.16
CA GLY A 150 9.18 -9.12 0.56
C GLY A 150 10.37 -10.06 0.31
N ASN A 151 10.14 -11.38 0.29
CA ASN A 151 11.21 -12.35 0.05
C ASN A 151 11.84 -12.17 -1.36
N LYS A 152 11.01 -11.98 -2.36
CA LYS A 152 11.47 -11.77 -3.74
C LYS A 152 12.12 -10.40 -3.91
N PHE A 153 11.60 -9.38 -3.21
CA PHE A 153 12.22 -8.06 -3.13
C PHE A 153 13.64 -8.15 -2.54
N LEU A 154 13.83 -8.88 -1.44
CA LEU A 154 15.14 -9.06 -0.83
C LEU A 154 16.12 -9.76 -1.78
N THR A 155 15.65 -10.71 -2.59
CA THR A 155 16.46 -11.36 -3.62
C THR A 155 16.87 -10.36 -4.71
N LEU A 156 15.95 -9.58 -5.23
CA LEU A 156 16.21 -8.53 -6.22
C LEU A 156 17.21 -7.49 -5.69
N TYR A 157 17.07 -7.08 -4.44
CA TYR A 157 17.95 -6.09 -3.84
C TYR A 157 19.37 -6.61 -3.60
N LYS A 158 19.50 -7.87 -3.15
CA LYS A 158 20.80 -8.51 -2.83
C LYS A 158 21.52 -9.05 -4.06
N LYS A 159 20.77 -9.66 -4.98
CA LYS A 159 21.28 -10.33 -6.17
C LYS A 159 20.55 -9.86 -7.43
N PRO A 160 20.71 -8.59 -7.83
CA PRO A 160 19.99 -8.04 -8.97
C PRO A 160 20.34 -8.73 -10.30
N GLU A 161 21.50 -9.39 -10.39
CA GLU A 161 21.92 -10.17 -11.55
C GLU A 161 20.97 -11.32 -11.91
N THR A 162 20.15 -11.78 -10.98
CA THR A 162 19.14 -12.82 -11.28
C THR A 162 17.94 -12.27 -12.04
N PHE A 163 17.84 -10.94 -12.18
CA PHE A 163 16.74 -10.21 -12.84
C PHE A 163 17.24 -9.37 -14.03
N MET A 164 18.52 -9.31 -14.24
CA MET A 164 19.21 -8.70 -15.38
C MET A 164 19.40 -9.73 -16.51
#